data_129df4d666b45b9f2cb88d50adb89f47
#
_entry.id   129df4d666b45b9f2cb88d50adb89f47
#
_cell.length_a   1.000
_cell.length_b   1.000
_cell.length_c   1.000
_cell.angle_alpha   90.00
_cell.angle_beta   90.00
_cell.angle_gamma   90.00
#
_symmetry.space_group_name_H-M   'P 1'
#
loop_
_entity.id
_entity.type
_entity.pdbx_description
1 polymer ?
#
loop_
_entity_poly.entity_id
_entity_poly.type
_entity_poly.pdbx_seq_one_letter_code
_entity_poly.pdbx_strand_id
1 'polypeptide(L)'
;MIKKLIVFGLVLSVGVYIGFQLPRGAGLIAALTSVGSNNESNYTRLKSNQALIDFKAMFDRTHQMVLDEAQTQQEAIEGMRWLLRVMAMSAEVAADGNPRYPHFQQMDTLARKVGGDNPDAEYHNVQIDGQYDYIITGTRGTVPYIGFTITGGKGMTPRRQVGYINDLELNVGDQGNFTLLLTKEKPDLDAYGNSAGPANWIQIPEDASGILVREYIADRSTEVLPTLSIEILGEQPPFVPPTDDDIANALIGTSYAFLKLSTLHKYVLPELLEEKNRFIQTTSES
;
A
#
# COMPACT_ATOMS: atom_id res chain seq x y z
N MET A 1 -3.91 -6.13 34.93
CA MET A 1 -3.58 -5.92 33.53
C MET A 1 -2.08 -5.91 33.25
N ILE A 2 -1.27 -5.16 33.99
CA ILE A 2 0.19 -5.05 33.80
C ILE A 2 0.93 -6.41 33.95
N LYS A 3 0.53 -7.27 34.91
CA LYS A 3 1.15 -8.59 35.07
C LYS A 3 0.94 -9.54 33.89
N LYS A 4 -0.21 -9.46 33.18
CA LYS A 4 -0.46 -10.25 31.98
C LYS A 4 0.36 -9.77 30.77
N LEU A 5 0.59 -8.46 30.66
CA LEU A 5 1.44 -7.88 29.60
C LEU A 5 2.92 -8.27 29.75
N ILE A 6 3.42 -8.28 31.01
CA ILE A 6 4.82 -8.68 31.30
C ILE A 6 5.03 -10.16 31.00
N VAL A 7 4.06 -11.03 31.33
CA VAL A 7 4.14 -12.46 31.02
C VAL A 7 4.08 -12.69 29.52
N PHE A 8 3.24 -11.95 28.78
CA PHE A 8 3.14 -12.05 27.33
C PHE A 8 4.43 -11.56 26.63
N GLY A 9 5.00 -10.44 27.08
CA GLY A 9 6.29 -9.95 26.58
C GLY A 9 7.46 -10.90 26.88
N LEU A 10 7.47 -11.54 28.05
CA LEU A 10 8.48 -12.52 28.42
C LEU A 10 8.35 -13.82 27.62
N VAL A 11 7.13 -14.28 27.36
CA VAL A 11 6.85 -15.47 26.53
C VAL A 11 7.25 -15.20 25.08
N LEU A 12 7.00 -14.00 24.53
CA LEU A 12 7.43 -13.63 23.18
C LEU A 12 8.96 -13.53 23.09
N SER A 13 9.63 -12.90 24.04
CA SER A 13 11.10 -12.77 24.04
C SER A 13 11.81 -14.12 24.25
N VAL A 14 11.29 -14.98 25.10
CA VAL A 14 11.80 -16.35 25.28
C VAL A 14 11.49 -17.20 24.06
N GLY A 15 10.30 -17.05 23.45
CA GLY A 15 9.94 -17.76 22.22
C GLY A 15 10.83 -17.38 21.05
N VAL A 16 11.16 -16.09 20.87
CA VAL A 16 12.10 -15.61 19.84
C VAL A 16 13.52 -16.13 20.14
N TYR A 17 13.98 -16.05 21.39
CA TYR A 17 15.30 -16.54 21.76
C TYR A 17 15.45 -18.06 21.58
N ILE A 18 14.45 -18.85 21.99
CA ILE A 18 14.42 -20.30 21.79
C ILE A 18 14.26 -20.65 20.31
N GLY A 19 13.47 -19.90 19.53
CA GLY A 19 13.32 -20.08 18.08
C GLY A 19 14.63 -19.90 17.31
N PHE A 20 15.53 -19.03 17.77
CA PHE A 20 16.88 -18.88 17.22
C PHE A 20 17.84 -20.02 17.63
N GLN A 21 17.57 -20.71 18.72
CA GLN A 21 18.43 -21.78 19.25
C GLN A 21 17.98 -23.19 18.80
N LEU A 22 16.74 -23.35 18.34
CA LEU A 22 16.24 -24.65 17.88
C LEU A 22 16.53 -24.87 16.39
N PRO A 23 17.19 -25.97 16.02
CA PRO A 23 17.33 -26.34 14.64
C PRO A 23 15.94 -26.62 14.06
N ARG A 24 15.52 -25.75 13.12
CA ARG A 24 14.38 -25.95 12.22
C ARG A 24 12.98 -25.94 12.84
N GLY A 25 12.51 -24.79 13.36
CA GLY A 25 11.07 -24.48 13.39
C GLY A 25 10.14 -25.35 14.23
N ALA A 26 10.56 -26.53 14.66
CA ALA A 26 9.73 -27.48 15.42
C ALA A 26 9.22 -26.93 16.75
N GLY A 27 10.00 -26.09 17.43
CA GLY A 27 9.59 -25.48 18.69
C GLY A 27 8.52 -24.41 18.55
N LEU A 28 8.53 -23.64 17.46
CA LEU A 28 7.50 -22.63 17.18
C LEU A 28 6.16 -23.28 16.83
N ILE A 29 6.19 -24.34 16.03
CA ILE A 29 5.00 -25.13 15.68
C ILE A 29 4.43 -25.81 16.93
N ALA A 30 5.27 -26.38 17.80
CA ALA A 30 4.83 -26.98 19.05
C ALA A 30 4.21 -25.94 20.01
N ALA A 31 4.75 -24.72 20.07
CA ALA A 31 4.19 -23.63 20.85
C ALA A 31 2.82 -23.18 20.29
N LEU A 32 2.67 -23.10 18.98
CA LEU A 32 1.42 -22.75 18.33
C LEU A 32 0.35 -23.85 18.49
N THR A 33 0.73 -25.13 18.43
CA THR A 33 -0.18 -26.26 18.64
C THR A 33 -0.58 -26.46 20.10
N SER A 34 0.24 -26.05 21.05
CA SER A 34 -0.08 -26.10 22.48
C SER A 34 -1.04 -24.99 22.94
N VAL A 35 -1.19 -23.92 22.14
CA VAL A 35 -2.14 -22.83 22.42
C VAL A 35 -3.55 -23.16 21.93
N GLY A 36 -3.73 -24.21 21.14
CA GLY A 36 -5.03 -24.66 20.65
C GLY A 36 -5.87 -25.22 21.79
N SER A 37 -6.67 -24.38 22.47
CA SER A 37 -7.74 -24.84 23.33
C SER A 37 -8.87 -25.43 22.50
N ASN A 38 -9.41 -26.57 22.90
CA ASN A 38 -10.58 -27.21 22.31
C ASN A 38 -11.90 -26.43 22.50
N ASN A 39 -11.85 -25.18 22.92
CA ASN A 39 -13.01 -24.31 22.99
C ASN A 39 -13.20 -23.60 21.65
N GLU A 40 -14.34 -23.82 21.00
CA GLU A 40 -14.77 -22.95 19.91
C GLU A 40 -14.73 -21.51 20.41
N SER A 41 -13.89 -20.70 19.78
CA SER A 41 -13.79 -19.29 20.11
C SER A 41 -15.14 -18.61 19.80
N ASN A 42 -15.66 -17.82 20.74
CA ASN A 42 -16.85 -16.99 20.49
C ASN A 42 -16.67 -15.99 19.33
N TYR A 43 -15.46 -15.85 18.83
CA TYR A 43 -15.06 -14.93 17.78
C TYR A 43 -14.97 -15.56 16.38
N THR A 44 -15.35 -16.84 16.21
CA THR A 44 -15.34 -17.52 14.89
C THR A 44 -16.31 -16.89 13.89
N ARG A 45 -17.36 -16.18 14.38
CA ARG A 45 -18.39 -15.52 13.56
C ARG A 45 -18.04 -14.10 13.13
N LEU A 46 -16.87 -13.58 13.47
CA LEU A 46 -16.42 -12.26 13.03
C LEU A 46 -16.26 -12.25 11.50
N LYS A 47 -16.68 -11.17 10.86
CA LYS A 47 -16.48 -10.93 9.42
C LYS A 47 -14.99 -10.88 9.07
N SER A 48 -14.18 -10.28 9.92
CA SER A 48 -12.71 -10.26 9.77
C SER A 48 -12.11 -11.66 9.81
N ASN A 49 -12.63 -12.57 10.65
CA ASN A 49 -12.19 -13.97 10.66
C ASN A 49 -12.52 -14.67 9.33
N GLN A 50 -13.74 -14.47 8.79
CA GLN A 50 -14.11 -15.03 7.50
C GLN A 50 -13.25 -14.45 6.37
N ALA A 51 -13.04 -13.13 6.34
CA ALA A 51 -12.18 -12.48 5.35
C ALA A 51 -10.72 -13.00 5.40
N LEU A 52 -10.20 -13.30 6.59
CA LEU A 52 -8.87 -13.92 6.74
C LEU A 52 -8.84 -15.36 6.21
N ILE A 53 -9.91 -16.14 6.42
CA ILE A 53 -10.04 -17.50 5.87
C ILE A 53 -10.04 -17.44 4.33
N ASP A 54 -10.80 -16.51 3.76
CA ASP A 54 -10.91 -16.32 2.32
C ASP A 54 -9.56 -15.86 1.71
N PHE A 55 -8.85 -14.95 2.40
CA PHE A 55 -7.50 -14.54 2.01
C PHE A 55 -6.52 -15.71 1.99
N LYS A 56 -6.53 -16.55 3.02
CA LYS A 56 -5.68 -17.76 3.07
C LYS A 56 -5.98 -18.71 1.92
N ALA A 57 -7.26 -18.96 1.63
CA ALA A 57 -7.64 -19.81 0.52
C ALA A 57 -7.20 -19.25 -0.84
N MET A 58 -7.24 -17.92 -1.01
CA MET A 58 -6.74 -17.26 -2.21
C MET A 58 -5.22 -17.34 -2.30
N PHE A 59 -4.50 -17.13 -1.18
CA PHE A 59 -3.05 -17.28 -1.14
C PHE A 59 -2.62 -18.70 -1.55
N ASP A 60 -3.29 -19.74 -1.04
CA ASP A 60 -3.01 -21.13 -1.38
C ASP A 60 -3.20 -21.41 -2.89
N ARG A 61 -4.25 -20.83 -3.50
CA ARG A 61 -4.48 -20.95 -4.96
C ARG A 61 -3.39 -20.24 -5.77
N THR A 62 -2.97 -19.06 -5.33
CA THR A 62 -1.90 -18.30 -6.01
C THR A 62 -0.55 -18.99 -5.85
N HIS A 63 -0.30 -19.60 -4.69
CA HIS A 63 0.86 -20.44 -4.46
C HIS A 63 0.88 -21.63 -5.45
N GLN A 64 -0.24 -22.34 -5.59
CA GLN A 64 -0.35 -23.43 -6.55
C GLN A 64 -0.13 -22.95 -8.00
N MET A 65 -0.67 -21.79 -8.38
CA MET A 65 -0.44 -21.18 -9.68
C MET A 65 1.04 -20.96 -9.96
N VAL A 66 1.81 -20.45 -8.98
CA VAL A 66 3.26 -20.26 -9.12
C VAL A 66 3.98 -21.58 -9.40
N LEU A 67 3.57 -22.66 -8.71
CA LEU A 67 4.16 -23.99 -8.94
C LEU A 67 3.80 -24.56 -10.31
N ASP A 68 2.56 -24.39 -10.75
CA ASP A 68 2.07 -24.94 -12.02
C ASP A 68 2.65 -24.19 -13.24
N GLU A 69 2.99 -22.91 -13.09
CA GLU A 69 3.56 -22.09 -14.17
C GLU A 69 5.08 -22.16 -14.27
N ALA A 70 5.77 -22.55 -13.20
CA ALA A 70 7.23 -22.65 -13.18
C ALA A 70 7.74 -23.75 -14.13
N GLN A 71 8.64 -23.36 -15.03
CA GLN A 71 9.27 -24.29 -15.99
C GLN A 71 10.54 -24.92 -15.43
N THR A 72 11.13 -24.31 -14.40
CA THR A 72 12.36 -24.73 -13.74
C THR A 72 12.24 -24.65 -12.23
N GLN A 73 13.08 -25.40 -11.52
CA GLN A 73 13.19 -25.31 -10.06
C GLN A 73 13.53 -23.88 -9.61
N GLN A 74 14.39 -23.18 -10.36
CA GLN A 74 14.78 -21.81 -10.02
C GLN A 74 13.60 -20.85 -10.13
N GLU A 75 12.77 -20.98 -11.16
CA GLU A 75 11.55 -20.18 -11.31
C GLU A 75 10.57 -20.42 -10.17
N ALA A 76 10.38 -21.67 -9.75
CA ALA A 76 9.53 -21.96 -8.58
C ALA A 76 10.06 -21.29 -7.30
N ILE A 77 11.37 -21.35 -7.06
CA ILE A 77 12.01 -20.72 -5.89
C ILE A 77 11.82 -19.19 -5.92
N GLU A 78 12.09 -18.55 -7.05
CA GLU A 78 11.92 -17.10 -7.21
C GLU A 78 10.43 -16.70 -7.16
N GLY A 79 9.53 -17.52 -7.67
CA GLY A 79 8.09 -17.35 -7.58
C GLY A 79 7.60 -17.33 -6.13
N MET A 80 8.12 -18.21 -5.26
CA MET A 80 7.81 -18.17 -3.82
C MET A 80 8.27 -16.86 -3.17
N ARG A 81 9.49 -16.42 -3.48
CA ARG A 81 10.03 -15.16 -2.99
C ARG A 81 9.21 -13.96 -3.48
N TRP A 82 8.82 -13.97 -4.75
CA TRP A 82 7.96 -12.95 -5.33
C TRP A 82 6.58 -12.92 -4.65
N LEU A 83 5.96 -14.08 -4.41
CA LEU A 83 4.67 -14.19 -3.74
C LEU A 83 4.68 -13.57 -2.35
N LEU A 84 5.76 -13.78 -1.57
CA LEU A 84 5.93 -13.15 -0.26
C LEU A 84 6.05 -11.62 -0.36
N ARG A 85 6.71 -11.10 -1.39
CA ARG A 85 6.82 -9.65 -1.63
C ARG A 85 5.48 -9.02 -1.98
N VAL A 86 4.72 -9.68 -2.88
CA VAL A 86 3.37 -9.25 -3.24
C VAL A 86 2.45 -9.24 -2.01
N MET A 87 2.52 -10.27 -1.19
CA MET A 87 1.74 -10.35 0.05
C MET A 87 2.08 -9.19 1.01
N ALA A 88 3.38 -8.97 1.26
CA ALA A 88 3.84 -7.90 2.15
C ALA A 88 3.35 -6.53 1.67
N MET A 89 3.53 -6.21 0.37
CA MET A 89 3.08 -4.95 -0.19
C MET A 89 1.55 -4.80 -0.14
N SER A 90 0.81 -5.87 -0.43
CA SER A 90 -0.65 -5.83 -0.39
C SER A 90 -1.19 -5.57 1.02
N ALA A 91 -0.53 -6.13 2.04
CA ALA A 91 -0.87 -5.87 3.44
C ALA A 91 -0.54 -4.43 3.84
N GLU A 92 0.65 -3.93 3.53
CA GLU A 92 1.03 -2.53 3.80
C GLU A 92 0.07 -1.53 3.16
N VAL A 93 -0.24 -1.73 1.87
CA VAL A 93 -1.09 -0.80 1.12
C VAL A 93 -2.55 -0.83 1.58
N ALA A 94 -3.08 -1.98 2.00
CA ALA A 94 -4.51 -2.14 2.26
C ALA A 94 -4.88 -2.31 3.74
N ALA A 95 -4.00 -2.89 4.57
CA ALA A 95 -4.30 -3.16 5.97
C ALA A 95 -3.70 -2.13 6.93
N ASP A 96 -2.51 -1.60 6.62
CA ASP A 96 -1.82 -0.65 7.49
C ASP A 96 -2.21 0.82 7.20
N GLY A 97 -2.86 1.08 6.05
CA GLY A 97 -3.34 2.42 5.72
C GLY A 97 -4.55 2.82 6.55
N ASN A 98 -4.51 4.01 7.13
CA ASN A 98 -5.63 4.59 7.86
C ASN A 98 -5.90 6.02 7.36
N PRO A 99 -7.03 6.27 6.67
CA PRO A 99 -7.35 7.60 6.15
C PRO A 99 -7.46 8.70 7.21
N ARG A 100 -7.67 8.33 8.50
CA ARG A 100 -7.69 9.29 9.62
C ARG A 100 -6.29 9.68 10.10
N TYR A 101 -5.29 8.83 9.82
CA TYR A 101 -3.89 9.04 10.17
C TYR A 101 -3.04 8.76 8.93
N PRO A 102 -3.22 9.56 7.85
CA PRO A 102 -2.60 9.27 6.57
C PRO A 102 -1.09 9.40 6.67
N HIS A 103 -0.38 8.52 5.99
CA HIS A 103 1.07 8.58 5.84
C HIS A 103 1.49 7.92 4.53
N PHE A 104 2.56 8.43 3.92
CA PHE A 104 3.11 7.84 2.71
C PHE A 104 3.87 6.57 3.03
N GLN A 105 3.54 5.51 2.29
CA GLN A 105 4.20 4.21 2.36
C GLN A 105 4.91 3.95 1.04
N GLN A 106 6.21 3.65 1.09
CA GLN A 106 6.97 3.27 -0.10
C GLN A 106 6.55 1.87 -0.55
N MET A 107 6.04 1.75 -1.78
CA MET A 107 5.51 0.50 -2.31
C MET A 107 6.60 -0.46 -2.76
N ASP A 108 7.62 0.03 -3.45
CA ASP A 108 8.73 -0.73 -3.96
C ASP A 108 10.05 -0.18 -3.42
N THR A 109 11.08 -1.00 -3.48
CA THR A 109 12.45 -0.62 -3.11
C THR A 109 13.43 -1.28 -4.08
N LEU A 110 14.70 -0.91 -4.01
CA LEU A 110 15.74 -1.59 -4.79
C LEU A 110 15.78 -3.11 -4.55
N ALA A 111 15.34 -3.56 -3.36
CA ALA A 111 15.29 -4.97 -2.99
C ALA A 111 13.91 -5.62 -3.17
N ARG A 112 12.83 -4.86 -3.01
CA ARG A 112 11.46 -5.33 -3.14
C ARG A 112 10.87 -4.86 -4.46
N LYS A 113 10.86 -5.74 -5.46
CA LYS A 113 10.32 -5.51 -6.79
C LYS A 113 8.97 -6.21 -6.94
N VAL A 114 7.94 -5.47 -7.37
CA VAL A 114 6.56 -5.95 -7.51
C VAL A 114 5.88 -5.29 -8.70
N GLY A 115 5.12 -6.08 -9.48
CA GLY A 115 4.23 -5.55 -10.50
C GLY A 115 4.90 -5.01 -11.76
N GLY A 116 6.17 -5.32 -12.01
CA GLY A 116 6.91 -4.78 -13.15
C GLY A 116 7.24 -3.29 -12.98
N ASP A 117 7.61 -2.91 -11.76
CA ASP A 117 8.00 -1.55 -11.42
C ASP A 117 9.17 -1.03 -12.28
N ASN A 118 9.16 0.27 -12.54
CA ASN A 118 10.26 0.93 -13.22
C ASN A 118 11.46 1.06 -12.26
N PRO A 119 12.66 0.55 -12.61
CA PRO A 119 13.85 0.64 -11.77
C PRO A 119 14.34 2.08 -11.54
N ASP A 120 13.96 3.01 -12.42
CA ASP A 120 14.30 4.41 -12.36
C ASP A 120 13.18 5.25 -11.72
N ALA A 121 12.31 4.62 -10.94
CA ALA A 121 11.22 5.30 -10.22
C ALA A 121 11.17 4.87 -8.76
N GLU A 122 10.52 5.71 -7.94
CA GLU A 122 10.00 5.36 -6.63
C GLU A 122 8.49 5.59 -6.59
N TYR A 123 7.80 4.76 -5.85
CA TYR A 123 6.34 4.79 -5.74
C TYR A 123 5.96 4.87 -4.28
N HIS A 124 5.16 5.87 -3.95
CA HIS A 124 4.56 6.00 -2.62
C HIS A 124 3.05 5.92 -2.71
N ASN A 125 2.46 5.23 -1.77
CA ASN A 125 1.01 5.12 -1.64
C ASN A 125 0.54 5.69 -0.31
N VAL A 126 -0.64 6.28 -0.29
CA VAL A 126 -1.35 6.62 0.93
C VAL A 126 -2.84 6.36 0.76
N GLN A 127 -3.46 5.79 1.77
CA GLN A 127 -4.91 5.65 1.81
C GLN A 127 -5.54 6.97 2.29
N ILE A 128 -6.54 7.41 1.55
CA ILE A 128 -7.39 8.54 1.92
C ILE A 128 -8.87 8.13 1.88
N ASP A 129 -9.73 8.95 2.45
CA ASP A 129 -11.18 8.84 2.33
C ASP A 129 -11.76 10.20 1.93
N GLY A 130 -12.48 10.27 0.81
CA GLY A 130 -13.08 11.50 0.31
C GLY A 130 -14.10 12.16 1.25
N GLN A 131 -14.35 11.57 2.44
CA GLN A 131 -15.07 12.25 3.51
C GLN A 131 -14.25 13.34 4.21
N TYR A 132 -12.91 13.23 4.17
CA TYR A 132 -11.97 14.18 4.73
C TYR A 132 -11.32 15.00 3.64
N ASP A 133 -10.92 16.20 4.01
CA ASP A 133 -10.02 17.04 3.23
C ASP A 133 -8.60 16.83 3.74
N TYR A 134 -7.59 16.94 2.85
CA TYR A 134 -6.20 16.67 3.18
C TYR A 134 -5.28 17.78 2.72
N ILE A 135 -4.17 17.93 3.40
CA ILE A 135 -3.05 18.79 3.03
C ILE A 135 -1.78 17.97 2.91
N ILE A 136 -1.12 18.08 1.77
CA ILE A 136 0.21 17.54 1.54
C ILE A 136 1.19 18.71 1.53
N THR A 137 2.25 18.58 2.30
CA THR A 137 3.38 19.52 2.30
C THR A 137 4.67 18.79 1.99
N GLY A 138 5.60 19.45 1.36
CA GLY A 138 6.88 18.83 1.06
C GLY A 138 7.82 19.68 0.25
N THR A 139 8.90 19.05 -0.19
CA THR A 139 9.85 19.61 -1.15
C THR A 139 9.88 18.76 -2.39
N ARG A 140 9.94 19.40 -3.56
CA ARG A 140 9.98 18.70 -4.84
C ARG A 140 11.29 17.91 -5.04
N GLY A 141 12.36 18.29 -4.35
CA GLY A 141 13.68 17.75 -4.65
C GLY A 141 14.20 18.18 -6.04
N THR A 142 15.12 17.39 -6.58
CA THR A 142 15.74 17.68 -7.89
C THR A 142 15.45 16.61 -8.95
N VAL A 143 14.62 15.61 -8.63
CA VAL A 143 14.21 14.57 -9.58
C VAL A 143 13.53 15.17 -10.81
N PRO A 144 13.72 14.60 -12.03
CA PRO A 144 13.14 15.14 -13.25
C PRO A 144 11.61 15.13 -13.28
N TYR A 145 10.97 14.24 -12.52
CA TYR A 145 9.51 14.12 -12.49
C TYR A 145 9.00 13.73 -11.12
N ILE A 146 7.91 14.38 -10.71
CA ILE A 146 7.03 13.95 -9.62
C ILE A 146 5.58 14.08 -10.08
N GLY A 147 4.75 13.08 -9.79
CA GLY A 147 3.33 13.12 -10.11
C GLY A 147 2.47 12.50 -9.02
N PHE A 148 1.35 13.16 -8.73
CA PHE A 148 0.36 12.73 -7.76
C PHE A 148 -0.89 12.27 -8.51
N THR A 149 -1.22 11.00 -8.42
CA THR A 149 -2.44 10.41 -8.99
C THR A 149 -3.42 10.11 -7.87
N ILE A 150 -4.56 10.76 -7.87
CA ILE A 150 -5.64 10.49 -6.91
C ILE A 150 -6.54 9.42 -7.50
N THR A 151 -6.81 8.38 -6.73
CA THR A 151 -7.68 7.28 -7.12
C THR A 151 -9.01 7.30 -6.38
N GLY A 152 -10.07 6.93 -7.07
CA GLY A 152 -11.40 6.72 -6.52
C GLY A 152 -11.83 5.26 -6.65
N GLY A 153 -12.85 4.90 -5.88
CA GLY A 153 -13.40 3.55 -5.76
C GLY A 153 -13.03 2.91 -4.42
N LYS A 154 -14.00 2.26 -3.77
CA LYS A 154 -13.86 1.60 -2.45
C LYS A 154 -14.19 0.11 -2.54
N GLY A 155 -13.67 -0.68 -1.61
CA GLY A 155 -13.89 -2.14 -1.56
C GLY A 155 -13.44 -2.84 -2.84
N MET A 156 -14.31 -3.61 -3.46
CA MET A 156 -14.06 -4.34 -4.71
C MET A 156 -14.33 -3.49 -5.97
N THR A 157 -14.74 -2.22 -5.82
CA THR A 157 -14.94 -1.34 -6.97
C THR A 157 -13.60 -1.09 -7.68
N PRO A 158 -13.56 -1.19 -9.02
CA PRO A 158 -12.33 -0.90 -9.77
C PRO A 158 -11.81 0.50 -9.48
N ARG A 159 -10.51 0.61 -9.31
CA ARG A 159 -9.85 1.90 -9.09
C ARG A 159 -9.80 2.68 -10.39
N ARG A 160 -10.17 3.96 -10.34
CA ARG A 160 -10.07 4.91 -11.45
C ARG A 160 -9.31 6.15 -11.00
N GLN A 161 -8.68 6.83 -11.93
CA GLN A 161 -8.09 8.13 -11.67
C GLN A 161 -9.19 9.18 -11.53
N VAL A 162 -9.16 9.96 -10.46
CA VAL A 162 -10.13 11.04 -10.18
C VAL A 162 -9.49 12.41 -10.06
N GLY A 163 -8.18 12.47 -9.96
CA GLY A 163 -7.39 13.70 -9.92
C GLY A 163 -5.93 13.40 -10.28
N TYR A 164 -5.25 14.41 -10.75
CA TYR A 164 -3.84 14.32 -11.13
C TYR A 164 -3.19 15.69 -11.12
N ILE A 165 -1.94 15.74 -10.69
CA ILE A 165 -1.04 16.88 -10.87
C ILE A 165 0.39 16.36 -10.97
N ASN A 166 1.21 16.98 -11.80
CA ASN A 166 2.61 16.65 -11.95
C ASN A 166 3.51 17.89 -11.80
N ASP A 167 4.80 17.70 -11.95
CA ASP A 167 5.82 18.74 -11.80
C ASP A 167 5.67 19.94 -12.76
N LEU A 168 4.99 19.78 -13.90
CA LEU A 168 4.71 20.87 -14.83
C LEU A 168 3.59 21.80 -14.34
N GLU A 169 2.69 21.28 -13.52
CA GLU A 169 1.52 21.98 -13.00
C GLU A 169 1.68 22.37 -11.53
N LEU A 170 2.57 21.68 -10.80
CA LEU A 170 2.84 21.92 -9.39
C LEU A 170 3.62 23.21 -9.20
N ASN A 171 2.99 24.21 -8.61
CA ASN A 171 3.67 25.43 -8.22
C ASN A 171 4.54 25.15 -6.99
N VAL A 172 5.81 25.50 -7.08
CA VAL A 172 6.79 25.33 -6.01
C VAL A 172 7.45 26.67 -5.67
N GLY A 173 7.85 26.84 -4.44
CA GLY A 173 8.61 28.01 -3.99
C GLY A 173 10.09 27.95 -4.39
N ASP A 174 10.84 29.00 -4.11
CA ASP A 174 12.26 29.15 -4.47
C ASP A 174 13.15 28.03 -3.90
N GLN A 175 12.74 27.40 -2.81
CA GLN A 175 13.45 26.29 -2.18
C GLN A 175 12.86 24.92 -2.57
N GLY A 176 11.94 24.88 -3.55
CA GLY A 176 11.26 23.67 -4.00
C GLY A 176 10.15 23.18 -3.09
N ASN A 177 9.81 23.94 -2.04
CA ASN A 177 8.71 23.62 -1.13
C ASN A 177 7.34 23.88 -1.78
N PHE A 178 6.35 23.10 -1.40
CA PHE A 178 4.98 23.22 -1.90
C PHE A 178 3.93 22.76 -0.86
N THR A 179 2.72 23.24 -1.07
CA THR A 179 1.51 22.76 -0.40
C THR A 179 0.52 22.27 -1.47
N LEU A 180 -0.07 21.09 -1.29
CA LEU A 180 -1.12 20.56 -2.17
C LEU A 180 -2.35 20.21 -1.34
N LEU A 181 -3.45 20.87 -1.63
CA LEU A 181 -4.74 20.69 -0.98
C LEU A 181 -5.58 19.71 -1.78
N LEU A 182 -6.15 18.74 -1.10
CA LEU A 182 -7.09 17.76 -1.64
C LEU A 182 -8.42 17.96 -0.92
N THR A 183 -9.36 18.66 -1.55
CA THR A 183 -10.63 19.06 -0.93
C THR A 183 -11.80 18.87 -1.89
N LYS A 184 -12.99 18.76 -1.33
CA LYS A 184 -14.23 18.65 -2.10
C LYS A 184 -14.59 19.96 -2.82
N GLU A 185 -14.35 21.07 -2.16
CA GLU A 185 -14.58 22.41 -2.69
C GLU A 185 -13.27 23.18 -2.75
N LYS A 186 -13.14 24.06 -3.73
CA LYS A 186 -11.92 24.85 -3.91
C LYS A 186 -11.75 25.83 -2.73
N PRO A 187 -10.67 25.68 -1.93
CA PRO A 187 -10.41 26.60 -0.83
C PRO A 187 -9.80 27.92 -1.33
N ASP A 188 -9.72 28.89 -0.43
CA ASP A 188 -8.91 30.08 -0.66
C ASP A 188 -7.42 29.69 -0.59
N LEU A 189 -6.76 29.59 -1.73
CA LEU A 189 -5.37 29.16 -1.82
C LEU A 189 -4.39 30.12 -1.17
N ASP A 190 -4.72 31.41 -1.13
CA ASP A 190 -3.85 32.43 -0.52
C ASP A 190 -3.74 32.24 1.00
N ALA A 191 -4.77 31.66 1.62
CA ALA A 191 -4.74 31.31 3.03
C ALA A 191 -3.75 30.17 3.38
N TYR A 192 -3.35 29.37 2.40
CA TYR A 192 -2.46 28.21 2.57
C TYR A 192 -1.08 28.40 1.95
N GLY A 193 -0.90 29.39 1.09
CA GLY A 193 0.42 29.81 0.58
C GLY A 193 1.23 30.49 1.68
N ASN A 194 2.21 29.81 2.24
CA ASN A 194 3.05 30.30 3.34
C ASN A 194 4.48 29.78 3.23
N SER A 195 5.21 29.75 4.35
CA SER A 195 6.56 29.21 4.43
C SER A 195 6.70 27.72 3.99
N ALA A 196 5.59 26.98 3.95
CA ALA A 196 5.55 25.62 3.41
C ALA A 196 5.43 25.58 1.86
N GLY A 197 5.38 26.75 1.19
CA GLY A 197 5.39 26.92 -0.26
C GLY A 197 4.05 27.39 -0.84
N PRO A 198 4.01 27.62 -2.17
CA PRO A 198 2.79 27.95 -2.88
C PRO A 198 1.73 26.87 -2.72
N ALA A 199 0.47 27.28 -2.60
CA ALA A 199 -0.65 26.35 -2.52
C ALA A 199 -1.10 25.88 -3.92
N ASN A 200 -1.27 24.59 -4.05
CA ASN A 200 -1.85 23.88 -5.17
C ASN A 200 -3.15 23.19 -4.73
N TRP A 201 -3.99 22.78 -5.67
CA TRP A 201 -5.27 22.18 -5.35
C TRP A 201 -5.70 21.12 -6.36
N ILE A 202 -6.25 20.03 -5.84
CA ILE A 202 -6.98 19.03 -6.60
C ILE A 202 -8.34 18.85 -5.93
N GLN A 203 -9.39 18.88 -6.71
CA GLN A 203 -10.71 18.47 -6.26
C GLN A 203 -10.77 16.95 -6.12
N ILE A 204 -11.28 16.48 -4.97
CA ILE A 204 -11.47 15.05 -4.75
C ILE A 204 -12.96 14.71 -4.59
N PRO A 205 -13.45 13.62 -5.20
CA PRO A 205 -14.81 13.14 -5.00
C PRO A 205 -14.95 12.40 -3.66
N GLU A 206 -16.19 12.17 -3.24
CA GLU A 206 -16.51 11.48 -1.99
C GLU A 206 -15.96 10.03 -1.92
N ASP A 207 -15.82 9.40 -3.07
CA ASP A 207 -15.26 8.04 -3.16
C ASP A 207 -13.75 8.00 -3.41
N ALA A 208 -13.06 9.13 -3.25
CA ALA A 208 -11.60 9.13 -3.26
C ALA A 208 -11.05 8.16 -2.21
N SER A 209 -10.04 7.37 -2.55
CA SER A 209 -9.61 6.24 -1.74
C SER A 209 -8.10 6.08 -1.61
N GLY A 210 -7.32 6.77 -2.41
CA GLY A 210 -5.86 6.67 -2.34
C GLY A 210 -5.14 7.71 -3.18
N ILE A 211 -3.87 7.87 -2.90
CA ILE A 211 -2.95 8.67 -3.67
C ILE A 211 -1.77 7.78 -4.04
N LEU A 212 -1.39 7.78 -5.29
CA LEU A 212 -0.15 7.18 -5.78
C LEU A 212 0.77 8.30 -6.23
N VAL A 213 1.92 8.42 -5.59
CA VAL A 213 2.99 9.32 -6.01
C VAL A 213 4.00 8.53 -6.81
N ARG A 214 4.46 9.09 -7.92
CA ARG A 214 5.56 8.58 -8.73
C ARG A 214 6.65 9.61 -8.84
N GLU A 215 7.87 9.19 -8.61
CA GLU A 215 9.08 9.98 -8.71
C GLU A 215 10.01 9.28 -9.69
N TYR A 216 10.37 9.94 -10.81
CA TYR A 216 11.36 9.40 -11.73
C TYR A 216 12.73 9.96 -11.41
N ILE A 217 13.73 9.11 -11.44
CA ILE A 217 15.08 9.37 -11.01
C ILE A 217 16.02 9.10 -12.19
N ALA A 218 16.68 10.11 -12.70
CA ALA A 218 17.65 9.95 -13.78
C ALA A 218 19.04 9.56 -13.25
N ASP A 219 19.44 10.13 -12.10
CA ASP A 219 20.72 9.82 -11.46
C ASP A 219 20.58 9.79 -9.93
N ARG A 220 20.52 8.58 -9.38
CA ARG A 220 20.40 8.35 -7.93
C ARG A 220 21.60 8.85 -7.12
N SER A 221 22.72 9.14 -7.76
CA SER A 221 23.93 9.61 -7.05
C SER A 221 23.94 11.13 -6.82
N THR A 222 23.19 11.89 -7.61
CA THR A 222 23.20 13.35 -7.61
C THR A 222 21.86 13.99 -7.30
N GLU A 223 20.76 13.26 -7.54
CA GLU A 223 19.43 13.82 -7.34
C GLU A 223 18.96 13.68 -5.88
N VAL A 224 18.26 14.71 -5.43
CA VAL A 224 17.61 14.77 -4.12
C VAL A 224 16.16 14.36 -4.30
N LEU A 225 15.75 13.32 -3.58
CA LEU A 225 14.37 12.85 -3.59
C LEU A 225 13.43 13.89 -2.94
N PRO A 226 12.17 13.93 -3.35
CA PRO A 226 11.13 14.70 -2.68
C PRO A 226 10.98 14.31 -1.22
N THR A 227 10.53 15.26 -0.40
CA THR A 227 10.03 14.96 0.94
C THR A 227 8.53 15.21 0.96
N LEU A 228 7.78 14.31 1.55
CA LEU A 228 6.32 14.35 1.55
C LEU A 228 5.77 14.12 2.96
N SER A 229 4.83 14.96 3.37
CA SER A 229 4.01 14.78 4.55
C SER A 229 2.55 14.98 4.18
N ILE A 230 1.64 14.24 4.80
CA ILE A 230 0.20 14.37 4.59
C ILE A 230 -0.53 14.39 5.93
N GLU A 231 -1.52 15.25 6.04
CA GLU A 231 -2.36 15.38 7.21
C GLU A 231 -3.82 15.62 6.79
N ILE A 232 -4.78 15.36 7.71
CA ILE A 232 -6.14 15.83 7.54
C ILE A 232 -6.15 17.36 7.67
N LEU A 233 -6.83 18.02 6.74
CA LEU A 233 -7.02 19.46 6.79
C LEU A 233 -8.14 19.79 7.80
N GLY A 234 -7.79 20.53 8.83
CA GLY A 234 -8.72 20.91 9.89
C GLY A 234 -8.55 20.11 11.17
N GLU A 235 -9.65 19.83 11.87
CA GLU A 235 -9.60 19.14 13.15
C GLU A 235 -9.34 17.63 12.95
N GLN A 236 -8.33 17.12 13.65
CA GLN A 236 -8.00 15.69 13.65
C GLN A 236 -9.15 14.89 14.27
N PRO A 237 -9.73 13.90 13.57
CA PRO A 237 -10.77 13.06 14.14
C PRO A 237 -10.27 12.33 15.40
N PRO A 238 -11.13 12.15 16.41
CA PRO A 238 -10.73 11.43 17.61
C PRO A 238 -10.38 9.97 17.27
N PHE A 239 -9.44 9.41 18.04
CA PHE A 239 -9.10 7.99 17.89
C PHE A 239 -10.33 7.11 18.16
N VAL A 240 -10.64 6.25 17.21
CA VAL A 240 -11.66 5.21 17.34
C VAL A 240 -10.99 3.86 17.06
N PRO A 241 -11.09 2.87 17.96
CA PRO A 241 -10.58 1.53 17.69
C PRO A 241 -11.25 0.96 16.44
N PRO A 242 -10.51 0.17 15.61
CA PRO A 242 -11.09 -0.44 14.43
C PRO A 242 -12.22 -1.42 14.81
N THR A 243 -13.26 -1.43 14.03
CA THR A 243 -14.37 -2.38 14.15
C THR A 243 -14.08 -3.69 13.41
N ASP A 244 -14.92 -4.69 13.60
CA ASP A 244 -14.85 -5.94 12.84
C ASP A 244 -15.01 -5.69 11.32
N ASP A 245 -15.87 -4.74 10.95
CA ASP A 245 -16.07 -4.35 9.55
C ASP A 245 -14.84 -3.64 8.97
N ASP A 246 -14.17 -2.79 9.73
CA ASP A 246 -12.93 -2.11 9.28
C ASP A 246 -11.83 -3.15 8.96
N ILE A 247 -11.62 -4.11 9.85
CA ILE A 247 -10.63 -5.17 9.65
C ILE A 247 -11.04 -6.13 8.53
N ALA A 248 -12.33 -6.47 8.41
CA ALA A 248 -12.82 -7.28 7.30
C ALA A 248 -12.58 -6.58 5.95
N ASN A 249 -12.88 -5.27 5.85
CA ASN A 249 -12.66 -4.48 4.65
C ASN A 249 -11.17 -4.34 4.31
N ALA A 250 -10.30 -4.18 5.30
CA ALA A 250 -8.85 -4.17 5.12
C ALA A 250 -8.33 -5.50 4.54
N LEU A 251 -8.80 -6.63 5.06
CA LEU A 251 -8.47 -7.97 4.54
C LEU A 251 -9.00 -8.22 3.12
N ILE A 252 -10.21 -7.74 2.81
CA ILE A 252 -10.77 -7.78 1.46
C ILE A 252 -9.93 -6.92 0.50
N GLY A 253 -9.54 -5.72 0.92
CA GLY A 253 -8.64 -4.84 0.16
C GLY A 253 -7.28 -5.48 -0.09
N THR A 254 -6.70 -6.10 0.94
CA THR A 254 -5.44 -6.88 0.85
C THR A 254 -5.59 -8.03 -0.16
N SER A 255 -6.71 -8.76 -0.09
CA SER A 255 -7.02 -9.85 -1.01
C SER A 255 -7.09 -9.37 -2.46
N TYR A 256 -7.77 -8.25 -2.68
CA TYR A 256 -7.89 -7.65 -4.01
C TYR A 256 -6.54 -7.19 -4.57
N ALA A 257 -5.75 -6.47 -3.77
CA ALA A 257 -4.42 -6.03 -4.16
C ALA A 257 -3.49 -7.22 -4.47
N PHE A 258 -3.49 -8.22 -3.60
CA PHE A 258 -2.72 -9.44 -3.78
C PHE A 258 -3.08 -10.19 -5.06
N LEU A 259 -4.37 -10.42 -5.31
CA LEU A 259 -4.84 -11.09 -6.52
C LEU A 259 -4.46 -10.30 -7.77
N LYS A 260 -4.73 -9.00 -7.78
CA LYS A 260 -4.43 -8.14 -8.94
C LYS A 260 -2.95 -8.14 -9.28
N LEU A 261 -2.08 -7.97 -8.28
CA LEU A 261 -0.62 -7.93 -8.49
C LEU A 261 -0.04 -9.30 -8.86
N SER A 262 -0.54 -10.37 -8.24
CA SER A 262 -0.05 -11.72 -8.52
C SER A 262 -0.52 -12.27 -9.88
N THR A 263 -1.58 -11.73 -10.47
CA THR A 263 -2.10 -12.14 -11.78
C THR A 263 -1.88 -11.12 -12.89
N LEU A 264 -1.24 -9.98 -12.60
CA LEU A 264 -1.06 -8.88 -13.55
C LEU A 264 -0.44 -9.34 -14.88
N HIS A 265 0.56 -10.23 -14.82
CA HIS A 265 1.23 -10.78 -15.99
C HIS A 265 0.30 -11.54 -16.95
N LYS A 266 -0.81 -12.10 -16.44
CA LYS A 266 -1.78 -12.84 -17.26
C LYS A 266 -2.63 -11.93 -18.17
N TYR A 267 -2.79 -10.68 -17.76
CA TYR A 267 -3.66 -9.75 -18.47
C TYR A 267 -2.87 -8.71 -19.29
N VAL A 268 -1.73 -8.28 -18.78
CA VAL A 268 -0.94 -7.20 -19.40
C VAL A 268 0.11 -7.73 -20.36
N LEU A 269 0.83 -8.79 -20.01
CA LEU A 269 1.92 -9.32 -20.84
C LEU A 269 1.49 -9.85 -22.20
N PRO A 270 0.37 -10.59 -22.37
CA PRO A 270 -0.03 -11.07 -23.68
C PRO A 270 -0.19 -9.96 -24.70
N GLU A 271 -0.89 -8.89 -24.36
CA GLU A 271 -1.10 -7.73 -25.24
C GLU A 271 0.23 -7.03 -25.58
N LEU A 272 1.11 -6.85 -24.59
CA LEU A 272 2.42 -6.24 -24.81
C LEU A 272 3.34 -7.12 -25.66
N LEU A 273 3.22 -8.43 -25.58
CA LEU A 273 4.04 -9.36 -26.38
C LEU A 273 3.59 -9.42 -27.85
N GLU A 274 2.30 -9.21 -28.13
CA GLU A 274 1.77 -9.12 -29.49
C GLU A 274 2.21 -7.85 -30.20
N GLU A 275 2.35 -6.75 -29.47
CA GLU A 275 2.69 -5.42 -30.00
C GLU A 275 4.12 -4.98 -29.64
N LYS A 276 5.07 -5.88 -29.74
CA LYS A 276 6.49 -5.60 -29.46
C LYS A 276 7.00 -4.37 -30.20
N ASN A 277 7.64 -3.44 -29.46
CA ASN A 277 8.23 -2.21 -29.98
C ASN A 277 7.22 -1.24 -30.63
N ARG A 278 5.97 -1.28 -30.23
CA ARG A 278 4.94 -0.33 -30.63
C ARG A 278 4.35 0.39 -29.42
N PHE A 279 3.95 1.64 -29.62
CA PHE A 279 3.10 2.33 -28.66
C PHE A 279 1.67 1.84 -28.87
N ILE A 280 1.08 1.23 -27.85
CA ILE A 280 -0.31 0.79 -27.86
C ILE A 280 -1.13 1.90 -27.22
N GLN A 281 -2.16 2.36 -27.92
CA GLN A 281 -3.16 3.19 -27.31
C GLN A 281 -4.10 2.26 -26.54
N THR A 282 -3.89 2.15 -25.22
CA THR A 282 -4.85 1.44 -24.37
C THR A 282 -6.12 2.27 -24.31
N THR A 283 -7.18 1.80 -24.93
CA THR A 283 -8.52 2.35 -24.71
C THR A 283 -8.86 2.04 -23.24
N SER A 284 -8.94 3.08 -22.42
CA SER A 284 -9.41 2.99 -21.04
C SER A 284 -10.92 2.77 -21.01
N GLU A 285 -11.37 1.62 -21.49
CA GLU A 285 -12.72 1.12 -21.27
C GLU A 285 -12.63 -0.20 -20.50
N SER A 286 -12.55 -0.08 -19.15
CA SER A 286 -13.02 -1.12 -18.22
C SER A 286 -13.05 -0.55 -16.80
#